data_01b4b50d0aeeaa833b27272f5865cb43
#
_entry.id   01b4b50d0aeeaa833b27272f5865cb43
#
_cell.length_a   1.000
_cell.length_b   1.000
_cell.length_c   1.000
_cell.angle_alpha   90.00
_cell.angle_beta   90.00
_cell.angle_gamma   90.00
#
_symmetry.space_group_name_H-M   'P 1'
#
loop_
_entity.id
_entity.type
_entity.pdbx_description
1 polymer ?
#
loop_
_entity_poly.entity_id
_entity_poly.type
_entity_poly.pdbx_seq_one_letter_code
_entity_poly.pdbx_strand_id
1 'polypeptide(L)'
;EAINRAVQAFTARRIQQRLEGTIELPPLAESVRKIMRLRVDPNVTIDEITSVVETDPALAAQVMSWASSSYYASQSKIRSVEDAIVRVLGVDLVINLALSLALGKSLSVPKDYPHSSAPYWQQSIYTAAVIEGLTRAMPRAERPEVGLTYLAGLLHNFGYLLLAHVFPPHFSLICRHLEVNPHVSHS
;
A
#
# COMPACT_ATOMS: atom_id res chain seq x y z
N GLU A 1 -35.56 12.71 -0.04
CA GLU A 1 -34.97 11.69 -0.95
C GLU A 1 -34.54 12.31 -2.30
N ALA A 2 -35.36 13.14 -2.97
CA ALA A 2 -35.04 13.74 -4.28
C ALA A 2 -33.79 14.64 -4.22
N ILE A 3 -33.63 15.46 -3.19
CA ILE A 3 -32.48 16.33 -3.00
C ILE A 3 -31.19 15.49 -2.78
N ASN A 4 -31.25 14.42 -2.00
CA ASN A 4 -30.08 13.56 -1.77
C ASN A 4 -29.63 12.88 -3.06
N ARG A 5 -30.57 12.38 -3.88
CA ARG A 5 -30.24 11.79 -5.20
C ARG A 5 -29.64 12.82 -6.14
N ALA A 6 -30.16 14.05 -6.16
CA ALA A 6 -29.61 15.12 -6.98
C ALA A 6 -28.18 15.51 -6.57
N VAL A 7 -27.93 15.60 -5.26
CA VAL A 7 -26.58 15.88 -4.69
C VAL A 7 -25.61 14.74 -5.03
N GLN A 8 -26.04 13.48 -4.87
CA GLN A 8 -25.21 12.31 -5.21
C GLN A 8 -24.88 12.30 -6.71
N ALA A 9 -25.87 12.50 -7.58
CA ALA A 9 -25.65 12.54 -9.03
C ALA A 9 -24.74 13.70 -9.46
N PHE A 10 -24.88 14.87 -8.85
CA PHE A 10 -24.02 16.01 -9.12
C PHE A 10 -22.57 15.75 -8.65
N THR A 11 -22.41 15.19 -7.45
CA THR A 11 -21.10 14.84 -6.92
C THR A 11 -20.41 13.79 -7.77
N ALA A 12 -21.14 12.72 -8.16
CA ALA A 12 -20.61 11.68 -9.02
C ALA A 12 -20.15 12.22 -10.39
N ARG A 13 -20.94 13.10 -11.02
CA ARG A 13 -20.55 13.74 -12.28
C ARG A 13 -19.30 14.61 -12.13
N ARG A 14 -19.16 15.37 -11.05
CA ARG A 14 -17.98 16.19 -10.80
C ARG A 14 -16.73 15.35 -10.55
N ILE A 15 -16.87 14.25 -9.84
CA ILE A 15 -15.78 13.29 -9.63
C ILE A 15 -15.36 12.70 -10.97
N GLN A 16 -16.33 12.25 -11.78
CA GLN A 16 -16.05 11.69 -13.09
C GLN A 16 -15.36 12.69 -14.02
N GLN A 17 -15.87 13.91 -14.14
CA GLN A 17 -15.26 14.98 -14.97
C GLN A 17 -13.82 15.30 -14.54
N ARG A 18 -13.51 15.20 -13.25
CA ARG A 18 -12.18 15.49 -12.74
C ARG A 18 -11.23 14.30 -12.89
N LEU A 19 -11.78 13.06 -12.90
CA LEU A 19 -11.03 11.84 -13.21
C LEU A 19 -10.72 11.71 -14.71
N GLU A 20 -11.56 12.28 -15.57
CA GLU A 20 -11.31 12.38 -17.02
C GLU A 20 -10.21 13.42 -17.35
N GLY A 21 -9.97 14.38 -16.45
CA GLY A 21 -8.78 15.23 -16.48
C GLY A 21 -7.54 14.45 -16.02
N THR A 22 -6.38 14.80 -16.55
CA THR A 22 -5.10 14.19 -16.14
C THR A 22 -4.91 14.38 -14.65
N ILE A 23 -5.05 13.30 -13.87
CA ILE A 23 -4.69 13.32 -12.45
C ILE A 23 -3.17 13.29 -12.39
N GLU A 24 -2.56 14.42 -12.05
CA GLU A 24 -1.14 14.47 -11.77
C GLU A 24 -0.88 13.78 -10.43
N LEU A 25 -0.53 12.48 -10.51
CA LEU A 25 0.00 11.80 -9.34
C LEU A 25 1.41 12.33 -9.07
N PRO A 26 1.78 12.52 -7.79
CA PRO A 26 3.14 12.89 -7.43
C PRO A 26 4.14 11.93 -8.07
N PRO A 27 5.28 12.43 -8.58
CA PRO A 27 6.26 11.57 -9.22
C PRO A 27 6.79 10.52 -8.23
N LEU A 28 6.82 9.27 -8.66
CA LEU A 28 7.42 8.19 -7.88
C LEU A 28 8.91 8.43 -7.71
N ALA A 29 9.45 8.11 -6.52
CA ALA A 29 10.88 8.15 -6.27
C ALA A 29 11.65 7.32 -7.31
N GLU A 30 12.87 7.72 -7.63
CA GLU A 30 13.69 7.03 -8.65
C GLU A 30 13.96 5.57 -8.29
N SER A 31 14.22 5.29 -7.01
CA SER A 31 14.38 3.92 -6.48
C SER A 31 13.20 3.03 -6.83
N VAL A 32 11.99 3.55 -6.70
CA VAL A 32 10.75 2.81 -6.99
C VAL A 32 10.58 2.56 -8.48
N ARG A 33 10.85 3.58 -9.31
CA ARG A 33 10.81 3.39 -10.78
C ARG A 33 11.80 2.31 -11.23
N LYS A 34 12.98 2.26 -10.63
CA LYS A 34 13.98 1.21 -10.88
C LYS A 34 13.46 -0.16 -10.45
N ILE A 35 12.90 -0.27 -9.24
CA ILE A 35 12.33 -1.52 -8.73
C ILE A 35 11.19 -2.01 -9.63
N MET A 36 10.31 -1.12 -10.10
CA MET A 36 9.23 -1.51 -11.02
C MET A 36 9.76 -2.04 -12.36
N ARG A 37 10.87 -1.50 -12.87
CA ARG A 37 11.52 -2.03 -14.07
C ARG A 37 12.11 -3.41 -13.83
N LEU A 38 12.79 -3.59 -12.70
CA LEU A 38 13.37 -4.88 -12.33
C LEU A 38 12.29 -5.97 -12.15
N ARG A 39 11.10 -5.63 -11.69
CA ARG A 39 10.01 -6.58 -11.53
C ARG A 39 9.58 -7.27 -12.84
N VAL A 40 9.65 -6.57 -13.96
CA VAL A 40 9.24 -7.08 -15.27
C VAL A 40 10.39 -7.69 -16.07
N ASP A 41 11.60 -7.62 -15.53
CA ASP A 41 12.78 -8.21 -16.15
C ASP A 41 12.91 -9.69 -15.73
N PRO A 42 12.78 -10.66 -16.67
CA PRO A 42 12.90 -12.08 -16.35
C PRO A 42 14.31 -12.50 -15.93
N ASN A 43 15.34 -11.67 -16.19
CA ASN A 43 16.72 -11.95 -15.86
C ASN A 43 17.22 -11.19 -14.63
N VAL A 44 16.31 -10.55 -13.87
CA VAL A 44 16.67 -9.79 -12.69
C VAL A 44 17.43 -10.64 -11.68
N THR A 45 18.53 -10.08 -11.19
CA THR A 45 19.36 -10.70 -10.16
C THR A 45 19.04 -10.13 -8.77
N ILE A 46 19.34 -10.90 -7.72
CA ILE A 46 19.20 -10.45 -6.34
C ILE A 46 20.11 -9.24 -6.07
N ASP A 47 21.30 -9.23 -6.65
CA ASP A 47 22.27 -8.13 -6.49
C ASP A 47 21.73 -6.81 -7.04
N GLU A 48 21.04 -6.84 -8.18
CA GLU A 48 20.43 -5.64 -8.76
C GLU A 48 19.34 -5.08 -7.85
N ILE A 49 18.47 -5.94 -7.30
CA ILE A 49 17.41 -5.53 -6.37
C ILE A 49 18.02 -4.99 -5.08
N THR A 50 18.99 -5.71 -4.51
CA THR A 50 19.72 -5.30 -3.31
C THR A 50 20.35 -3.92 -3.50
N SER A 51 21.06 -3.71 -4.61
CA SER A 51 21.69 -2.43 -4.94
C SER A 51 20.67 -1.30 -5.01
N VAL A 52 19.51 -1.51 -5.64
CA VAL A 52 18.47 -0.48 -5.72
C VAL A 52 17.85 -0.20 -4.35
N VAL A 53 17.62 -1.21 -3.52
CA VAL A 53 17.09 -1.03 -2.15
C VAL A 53 18.10 -0.23 -1.31
N GLU A 54 19.38 -0.52 -1.40
CA GLU A 54 20.45 0.15 -0.64
C GLU A 54 20.68 1.61 -1.07
N THR A 55 20.28 1.98 -2.30
CA THR A 55 20.33 3.40 -2.73
C THR A 55 19.30 4.29 -2.04
N ASP A 56 18.27 3.72 -1.41
CA ASP A 56 17.27 4.45 -0.62
C ASP A 56 17.38 4.03 0.87
N PRO A 57 18.04 4.84 1.73
CA PRO A 57 18.23 4.51 3.14
C PRO A 57 16.92 4.24 3.91
N ALA A 58 15.83 4.92 3.54
CA ALA A 58 14.55 4.71 4.18
C ALA A 58 13.95 3.34 3.80
N LEU A 59 14.10 2.94 2.53
CA LEU A 59 13.67 1.64 2.05
C LEU A 59 14.51 0.52 2.68
N ALA A 60 15.84 0.67 2.69
CA ALA A 60 16.75 -0.28 3.31
C ALA A 60 16.44 -0.49 4.80
N ALA A 61 16.22 0.59 5.55
CA ALA A 61 15.85 0.53 6.96
C ALA A 61 14.51 -0.23 7.18
N GLN A 62 13.52 -0.01 6.32
CA GLN A 62 12.24 -0.70 6.39
C GLN A 62 12.37 -2.19 6.08
N VAL A 63 13.09 -2.55 5.02
CA VAL A 63 13.36 -3.96 4.66
C VAL A 63 14.05 -4.68 5.82
N MET A 64 15.07 -4.08 6.41
CA MET A 64 15.79 -4.65 7.57
C MET A 64 14.89 -4.76 8.81
N SER A 65 14.07 -3.75 9.10
CA SER A 65 13.12 -3.76 10.22
C SER A 65 12.11 -4.89 10.09
N TRP A 66 11.59 -5.12 8.90
CA TRP A 66 10.60 -6.16 8.66
C TRP A 66 11.21 -7.56 8.71
N ALA A 67 12.35 -7.76 8.08
CA ALA A 67 13.06 -9.03 8.14
C ALA A 67 13.43 -9.42 9.58
N SER A 68 13.67 -8.43 10.44
CA SER A 68 14.00 -8.62 11.87
C SER A 68 12.77 -8.68 12.78
N SER A 69 11.56 -8.50 12.24
CA SER A 69 10.34 -8.52 13.04
C SER A 69 10.02 -9.93 13.55
N SER A 70 9.33 -10.00 14.69
CA SER A 70 8.90 -11.29 15.28
C SER A 70 7.95 -12.07 14.36
N TYR A 71 7.28 -11.40 13.42
CA TYR A 71 6.39 -12.02 12.45
C TYR A 71 7.14 -12.89 11.44
N TYR A 72 8.29 -12.41 10.95
CA TYR A 72 9.13 -13.16 10.01
C TYR A 72 10.21 -14.00 10.72
N ALA A 73 10.30 -13.90 12.05
CA ALA A 73 11.27 -14.51 12.98
C ALA A 73 12.22 -15.52 12.32
N SER A 74 13.26 -15.01 11.70
CA SER A 74 14.36 -15.84 11.21
C SER A 74 15.17 -16.37 12.39
N GLN A 75 15.44 -17.68 12.43
CA GLN A 75 16.37 -18.27 13.41
C GLN A 75 17.82 -17.76 13.21
N SER A 76 18.09 -17.11 12.09
CA SER A 76 19.40 -16.56 11.75
C SER A 76 19.42 -15.04 11.88
N LYS A 77 20.52 -14.51 12.42
CA LYS A 77 20.73 -13.07 12.54
C LYS A 77 20.85 -12.44 11.15
N ILE A 78 19.95 -11.52 10.81
CA ILE A 78 19.97 -10.75 9.56
C ILE A 78 21.05 -9.67 9.68
N ARG A 79 21.98 -9.62 8.72
CA ARG A 79 23.14 -8.72 8.74
C ARG A 79 23.17 -7.72 7.60
N SER A 80 22.46 -7.99 6.50
CA SER A 80 22.44 -7.17 5.30
C SER A 80 21.06 -7.14 4.65
N VAL A 81 20.85 -6.19 3.74
CA VAL A 81 19.63 -6.14 2.89
C VAL A 81 19.53 -7.41 2.06
N GLU A 82 20.63 -7.91 1.53
CA GLU A 82 20.68 -9.18 0.79
C GLU A 82 20.20 -10.35 1.66
N ASP A 83 20.71 -10.48 2.89
CA ASP A 83 20.23 -11.49 3.85
C ASP A 83 18.70 -11.38 4.07
N ALA A 84 18.19 -10.16 4.21
CA ALA A 84 16.77 -9.91 4.40
C ALA A 84 15.94 -10.37 3.20
N ILE A 85 16.43 -10.12 1.97
CA ILE A 85 15.78 -10.53 0.74
C ILE A 85 15.84 -12.05 0.56
N VAL A 86 17.03 -12.63 0.63
CA VAL A 86 17.27 -14.03 0.25
C VAL A 86 16.70 -15.00 1.28
N ARG A 87 16.85 -14.68 2.58
CA ARG A 87 16.55 -15.65 3.66
C ARG A 87 15.18 -15.49 4.29
N VAL A 88 14.57 -14.30 4.18
CA VAL A 88 13.38 -13.99 4.96
C VAL A 88 12.21 -13.53 4.11
N LEU A 89 12.36 -12.42 3.40
CA LEU A 89 11.25 -11.76 2.73
C LEU A 89 10.97 -12.31 1.33
N GLY A 90 12.02 -12.59 0.58
CA GLY A 90 11.92 -12.89 -0.86
C GLY A 90 11.82 -11.61 -1.70
N VAL A 91 12.18 -11.75 -2.97
CA VAL A 91 12.22 -10.65 -3.95
C VAL A 91 10.85 -9.98 -4.12
N ASP A 92 9.80 -10.77 -4.35
CA ASP A 92 8.46 -10.25 -4.62
C ASP A 92 7.92 -9.40 -3.49
N LEU A 93 8.12 -9.84 -2.24
CA LEU A 93 7.67 -9.07 -1.09
C LEU A 93 8.43 -7.75 -0.98
N VAL A 94 9.75 -7.76 -1.17
CA VAL A 94 10.56 -6.53 -1.12
C VAL A 94 10.16 -5.54 -2.20
N ILE A 95 9.92 -6.01 -3.43
CA ILE A 95 9.41 -5.17 -4.52
C ILE A 95 8.05 -4.55 -4.16
N ASN A 96 7.13 -5.36 -3.64
CA ASN A 96 5.80 -4.88 -3.23
C ASN A 96 5.86 -3.89 -2.08
N LEU A 97 6.77 -4.09 -1.12
CA LEU A 97 7.06 -3.17 -0.03
C LEU A 97 7.59 -1.83 -0.52
N ALA A 98 8.57 -1.88 -1.41
CA ALA A 98 9.15 -0.68 -2.01
C ALA A 98 8.11 0.15 -2.75
N LEU A 99 7.26 -0.50 -3.55
CA LEU A 99 6.16 0.16 -4.25
C LEU A 99 5.20 0.84 -3.26
N SER A 100 4.84 0.15 -2.19
CA SER A 100 3.92 0.66 -1.17
C SER A 100 4.46 1.86 -0.42
N LEU A 101 5.73 1.80 -0.02
CA LEU A 101 6.40 2.92 0.65
C LEU A 101 6.46 4.16 -0.25
N ALA A 102 6.69 3.95 -1.54
CA ALA A 102 6.71 5.04 -2.50
C ALA A 102 5.37 5.71 -2.67
N LEU A 103 4.32 4.92 -2.83
CA LEU A 103 2.95 5.44 -2.90
C LEU A 103 2.60 6.17 -1.60
N GLY A 104 3.02 5.63 -0.45
CA GLY A 104 2.82 6.26 0.86
C GLY A 104 3.53 7.59 1.04
N LYS A 105 4.73 7.75 0.49
CA LYS A 105 5.46 9.03 0.51
C LYS A 105 4.84 10.07 -0.43
N SER A 106 4.28 9.61 -1.54
CA SER A 106 3.72 10.48 -2.58
C SER A 106 2.31 10.96 -2.25
N LEU A 107 1.55 10.20 -1.48
CA LEU A 107 0.16 10.49 -1.13
C LEU A 107 0.05 10.66 0.40
N SER A 108 -0.21 11.89 0.83
CA SER A 108 -0.39 12.18 2.26
C SER A 108 -1.87 12.02 2.67
N VAL A 109 -2.09 11.39 3.82
CA VAL A 109 -3.41 11.35 4.45
C VAL A 109 -3.72 12.74 5.00
N PRO A 110 -4.89 13.32 4.71
CA PRO A 110 -5.31 14.58 5.30
C PRO A 110 -5.32 14.54 6.83
N LYS A 111 -5.05 15.68 7.47
CA LYS A 111 -5.05 15.80 8.93
C LYS A 111 -6.42 15.50 9.55
N ASP A 112 -7.49 15.65 8.78
CA ASP A 112 -8.88 15.43 9.19
C ASP A 112 -9.31 13.95 9.07
N TYR A 113 -8.37 13.02 8.87
CA TYR A 113 -8.68 11.59 8.90
C TYR A 113 -9.22 11.21 10.29
N PRO A 114 -10.32 10.44 10.41
CA PRO A 114 -10.96 10.15 11.70
C PRO A 114 -9.97 9.61 12.72
N HIS A 115 -9.81 10.29 13.85
CA HIS A 115 -8.90 9.88 14.92
C HIS A 115 -9.36 8.60 15.65
N SER A 116 -10.59 8.17 15.44
CA SER A 116 -11.16 6.94 16.01
C SER A 116 -10.66 5.67 15.36
N SER A 117 -10.06 5.77 14.17
CA SER A 117 -9.53 4.63 13.44
C SER A 117 -8.00 4.57 13.56
N ALA A 118 -7.42 3.38 13.50
CA ALA A 118 -5.97 3.25 13.37
C ALA A 118 -5.49 4.00 12.12
N PRO A 119 -4.28 4.59 12.15
CA PRO A 119 -3.75 5.32 11.00
C PRO A 119 -3.81 4.49 9.72
N TYR A 120 -4.14 5.14 8.59
CA TYR A 120 -4.36 4.48 7.30
C TYR A 120 -3.32 3.41 6.96
N TRP A 121 -2.02 3.77 7.05
CA TRP A 121 -0.94 2.85 6.74
C TRP A 121 -0.81 1.70 7.73
N GLN A 122 -1.16 1.92 8.98
CA GLN A 122 -1.18 0.87 10.00
C GLN A 122 -2.27 -0.16 9.71
N GLN A 123 -3.47 0.27 9.34
CA GLN A 123 -4.55 -0.62 8.91
C GLN A 123 -4.14 -1.42 7.67
N SER A 124 -3.56 -0.75 6.68
CA SER A 124 -3.10 -1.39 5.44
C SER A 124 -2.05 -2.46 5.71
N ILE A 125 -1.07 -2.19 6.57
CA ILE A 125 -0.03 -3.15 6.95
C ILE A 125 -0.64 -4.35 7.70
N TYR A 126 -1.54 -4.12 8.66
CA TYR A 126 -2.19 -5.21 9.39
C TYR A 126 -3.04 -6.08 8.46
N THR A 127 -3.80 -5.47 7.56
CA THR A 127 -4.60 -6.20 6.56
C THR A 127 -3.69 -7.04 5.66
N ALA A 128 -2.60 -6.48 5.17
CA ALA A 128 -1.63 -7.19 4.34
C ALA A 128 -1.01 -8.39 5.09
N ALA A 129 -0.61 -8.21 6.35
CA ALA A 129 -0.04 -9.27 7.17
C ALA A 129 -1.06 -10.39 7.45
N VAL A 130 -2.31 -10.05 7.72
CA VAL A 130 -3.39 -11.05 7.92
C VAL A 130 -3.64 -11.83 6.63
N ILE A 131 -3.77 -11.15 5.49
CA ILE A 131 -3.97 -11.80 4.19
C ILE A 131 -2.79 -12.71 3.85
N GLU A 132 -1.55 -12.27 4.08
CA GLU A 132 -0.36 -13.10 3.87
C GLU A 132 -0.41 -14.35 4.75
N GLY A 133 -0.71 -14.21 6.05
CA GLY A 133 -0.83 -15.33 6.98
C GLY A 133 -1.88 -16.34 6.54
N LEU A 134 -3.07 -15.87 6.13
CA LEU A 134 -4.13 -16.71 5.59
C LEU A 134 -3.68 -17.42 4.30
N THR A 135 -3.05 -16.69 3.38
CA THR A 135 -2.54 -17.25 2.12
C THR A 135 -1.52 -18.36 2.37
N ARG A 136 -0.59 -18.15 3.32
CA ARG A 136 0.40 -19.16 3.69
C ARG A 136 -0.22 -20.42 4.32
N ALA A 137 -1.34 -20.28 5.02
CA ALA A 137 -2.09 -21.39 5.60
C ALA A 137 -2.90 -22.20 4.58
N MET A 138 -3.12 -21.68 3.36
CA MET A 138 -3.85 -22.39 2.31
C MET A 138 -3.05 -23.58 1.77
N PRO A 139 -3.74 -24.65 1.29
CA PRO A 139 -3.10 -25.76 0.58
C PRO A 139 -2.28 -25.24 -0.62
N ARG A 140 -1.12 -25.83 -0.87
CA ARG A 140 -0.20 -25.36 -1.94
C ARG A 140 -0.84 -25.28 -3.32
N ALA A 141 -1.76 -26.21 -3.64
CA ALA A 141 -2.44 -26.27 -4.92
C ALA A 141 -3.42 -25.11 -5.17
N GLU A 142 -3.93 -24.49 -4.10
CA GLU A 142 -4.92 -23.41 -4.15
C GLU A 142 -4.32 -22.06 -3.74
N ARG A 143 -3.06 -22.06 -3.33
CA ARG A 143 -2.39 -20.88 -2.78
C ARG A 143 -2.07 -19.88 -3.89
N PRO A 144 -2.66 -18.67 -3.84
CA PRO A 144 -2.23 -17.60 -4.72
C PRO A 144 -0.79 -17.13 -4.39
N GLU A 145 -0.21 -16.34 -5.27
CA GLU A 145 1.11 -15.77 -5.05
C GLU A 145 1.11 -14.86 -3.80
N VAL A 146 1.94 -15.19 -2.83
CA VAL A 146 1.97 -14.52 -1.51
C VAL A 146 2.30 -13.03 -1.64
N GLY A 147 3.22 -12.67 -2.53
CA GLY A 147 3.59 -11.28 -2.77
C GLY A 147 2.45 -10.44 -3.33
N LEU A 148 1.65 -10.99 -4.25
CA LEU A 148 0.48 -10.31 -4.80
C LEU A 148 -0.64 -10.17 -3.78
N THR A 149 -0.91 -11.18 -2.97
CA THR A 149 -1.94 -11.10 -1.92
C THR A 149 -1.57 -10.10 -0.84
N TYR A 150 -0.29 -10.02 -0.48
CA TYR A 150 0.22 -8.99 0.41
C TYR A 150 0.00 -7.59 -0.16
N LEU A 151 0.39 -7.37 -1.43
CA LEU A 151 0.18 -6.09 -2.12
C LEU A 151 -1.30 -5.71 -2.20
N ALA A 152 -2.18 -6.66 -2.51
CA ALA A 152 -3.62 -6.44 -2.53
C ALA A 152 -4.13 -5.99 -1.16
N GLY A 153 -3.69 -6.65 -0.07
CA GLY A 153 -4.02 -6.25 1.29
C GLY A 153 -3.51 -4.86 1.65
N LEU A 154 -2.33 -4.49 1.18
CA LEU A 154 -1.74 -3.20 1.46
C LEU A 154 -2.43 -2.05 0.69
N LEU A 155 -2.89 -2.32 -0.52
CA LEU A 155 -3.55 -1.34 -1.39
C LEU A 155 -5.09 -1.40 -1.34
N HIS A 156 -5.70 -2.26 -0.52
CA HIS A 156 -7.15 -2.45 -0.52
C HIS A 156 -7.94 -1.14 -0.30
N ASN A 157 -7.41 -0.21 0.47
CA ASN A 157 -7.99 1.10 0.76
C ASN A 157 -7.38 2.25 -0.05
N PHE A 158 -6.56 1.95 -1.06
CA PHE A 158 -5.85 2.97 -1.85
C PHE A 158 -6.78 4.00 -2.49
N GLY A 159 -8.00 3.59 -2.86
CA GLY A 159 -9.02 4.49 -3.38
C GLY A 159 -9.37 5.64 -2.44
N TYR A 160 -9.39 5.40 -1.13
CA TYR A 160 -9.61 6.47 -0.14
C TYR A 160 -8.44 7.46 -0.09
N LEU A 161 -7.21 6.96 -0.17
CA LEU A 161 -6.02 7.80 -0.19
C LEU A 161 -5.99 8.67 -1.46
N LEU A 162 -6.34 8.10 -2.60
CA LEU A 162 -6.46 8.84 -3.86
C LEU A 162 -7.58 9.89 -3.78
N LEU A 163 -8.73 9.54 -3.24
CA LEU A 163 -9.84 10.47 -3.03
C LEU A 163 -9.45 11.62 -2.10
N ALA A 164 -8.72 11.31 -1.03
CA ALA A 164 -8.19 12.31 -0.11
C ALA A 164 -7.23 13.30 -0.80
N HIS A 165 -6.41 12.80 -1.72
CA HIS A 165 -5.44 13.60 -2.45
C HIS A 165 -6.10 14.47 -3.55
N VAL A 166 -7.01 13.88 -4.33
CA VAL A 166 -7.63 14.53 -5.50
C VAL A 166 -8.81 15.43 -5.10
N PHE A 167 -9.55 15.04 -4.06
CA PHE A 167 -10.78 15.69 -3.62
C PHE A 167 -10.82 15.90 -2.09
N PRO A 168 -9.87 16.64 -1.49
CA PRO A 168 -9.78 16.80 -0.05
C PRO A 168 -11.10 17.23 0.63
N PRO A 169 -11.86 18.22 0.11
CA PRO A 169 -13.12 18.64 0.75
C PRO A 169 -14.19 17.54 0.78
N HIS A 170 -14.27 16.73 -0.28
CA HIS A 170 -15.24 15.64 -0.36
C HIS A 170 -14.83 14.49 0.58
N PHE A 171 -13.53 14.22 0.66
CA PHE A 171 -13.00 13.24 1.60
C PHE A 171 -13.31 13.62 3.06
N SER A 172 -13.10 14.88 3.45
CA SER A 172 -13.47 15.37 4.79
C SER A 172 -14.96 15.21 5.09
N LEU A 173 -15.83 15.43 4.10
CA LEU A 173 -17.28 15.22 4.25
C LEU A 173 -17.62 13.73 4.46
N ILE A 174 -16.98 12.84 3.72
CA ILE A 174 -17.15 11.38 3.88
C ILE A 174 -16.71 10.97 5.29
N CYS A 175 -15.53 11.41 5.73
CA CYS A 175 -15.03 11.11 7.07
C CYS A 175 -16.01 11.55 8.16
N ARG A 176 -16.51 12.78 8.10
CA ARG A 176 -17.51 13.28 9.05
C ARG A 176 -18.82 12.49 9.01
N HIS A 177 -19.26 12.10 7.81
CA HIS A 177 -20.46 11.27 7.67
C HIS A 177 -20.30 9.91 8.35
N LEU A 178 -19.15 9.27 8.18
CA LEU A 178 -18.82 7.99 8.81
C LEU A 178 -18.69 8.09 10.34
N GLU A 179 -18.13 9.19 10.86
CA GLU A 179 -18.06 9.46 12.31
C GLU A 179 -19.44 9.54 12.95
N VAL A 180 -20.39 10.21 12.28
CA VAL A 180 -21.76 10.38 12.78
C VAL A 180 -22.61 9.14 12.59
N ASN A 181 -22.27 8.29 11.61
CA ASN A 181 -23.03 7.08 11.24
C ASN A 181 -22.13 5.84 11.27
N PRO A 182 -21.68 5.37 12.45
CA PRO A 182 -20.71 4.26 12.54
C PRO A 182 -21.24 2.91 12.04
N HIS A 183 -22.54 2.79 11.76
CA HIS A 183 -23.18 1.59 11.23
C HIS A 183 -23.32 1.60 9.70
N VAL A 184 -22.91 2.67 9.03
CA VAL A 184 -22.90 2.70 7.57
C VAL A 184 -21.68 1.92 7.08
N SER A 185 -21.93 0.86 6.30
CA SER A 185 -20.87 0.08 5.67
C SER A 185 -20.05 0.93 4.70
N HIS A 186 -18.76 0.72 4.65
CA HIS A 186 -17.82 1.36 3.71
C HIS A 186 -17.83 0.71 2.32
N SER A 187 -18.75 -0.24 2.08
CA SER A 187 -18.90 -0.98 0.83
C SER A 187 -19.73 -0.22 -0.20
#